data_e79b8a7198184a62b1f6d30eb5a72475
#
_entry.id   e79b8a7198184a62b1f6d30eb5a72475
#
_cell.length_a   1.000
_cell.length_b   1.000
_cell.length_c   1.000
_cell.angle_alpha   90.00
_cell.angle_beta   90.00
_cell.angle_gamma   90.00
#
_symmetry.space_group_name_H-M   'P 1'
#
loop_
_entity.id
_entity.type
_entity.pdbx_description
1 polymer ?
#
loop_
_entity_poly.entity_id
_entity_poly.type
_entity_poly.pdbx_seq_one_letter_code
_entity_poly.pdbx_strand_id
1 'polypeptide(L)'
;PIEALDAIEKATGEREVDMFGFCMGGTLLAIALAWLAAKGEGGRVASATTIGTMFDFSHLGQWATFSEPEQLRAMERHLLHRGFMAAQDLQALFSAVRANDLIWSSVVNHYLLDREAPPSDILYWFADGAHIPRAFLLEWAKDVLKDNKLARGGLELDGVRIDLGGVKTPLMAISLKDDHVSAWQATYDSARLVGGEVAFLLGGSGHNAGVINPPSANRHGYWVNEAMPETAEAWLEGAGRREGSWWPWWQSRLSDGGKAEKVKARVPGKGKLKALEPAPGSYVRNRA
;
A
#
# COMPACT_ATOMS: atom_id res chain seq x y z
N PRO A 1 1.63 11.96 -5.03
CA PRO A 1 0.20 11.74 -5.32
C PRO A 1 -0.51 12.98 -5.85
N ILE A 2 -0.27 14.18 -5.28
CA ILE A 2 -1.00 15.42 -5.66
C ILE A 2 -0.77 15.80 -7.12
N GLU A 3 0.49 15.82 -7.58
CA GLU A 3 0.81 16.08 -9.00
C GLU A 3 0.17 15.05 -9.94
N ALA A 4 0.01 13.80 -9.48
CA ALA A 4 -0.69 12.79 -10.26
C ALA A 4 -2.18 13.11 -10.42
N LEU A 5 -2.85 13.63 -9.37
CA LEU A 5 -4.23 14.11 -9.47
C LEU A 5 -4.35 15.27 -10.48
N ASP A 6 -3.40 16.20 -10.45
CA ASP A 6 -3.37 17.31 -11.41
C ASP A 6 -3.17 16.83 -12.86
N ALA A 7 -2.31 15.81 -13.03
CA ALA A 7 -2.10 15.19 -14.33
C ALA A 7 -3.34 14.46 -14.84
N ILE A 8 -4.04 13.72 -13.96
CA ILE A 8 -5.29 13.03 -14.29
C ILE A 8 -6.35 14.04 -14.72
N GLU A 9 -6.56 15.10 -13.97
CA GLU A 9 -7.52 16.15 -14.31
C GLU A 9 -7.19 16.80 -15.68
N LYS A 10 -5.92 17.09 -15.93
CA LYS A 10 -5.47 17.62 -17.24
C LYS A 10 -5.66 16.62 -18.39
N ALA A 11 -5.45 15.34 -18.13
CA ALA A 11 -5.54 14.31 -19.16
C ALA A 11 -6.98 13.90 -19.48
N THR A 12 -7.87 13.87 -18.50
CA THR A 12 -9.20 13.30 -18.59
C THR A 12 -10.34 14.29 -18.45
N GLY A 13 -10.10 15.41 -17.76
CA GLY A 13 -11.13 16.37 -17.33
C GLY A 13 -11.83 15.95 -16.03
N GLU A 14 -11.51 14.78 -15.47
CA GLU A 14 -12.08 14.29 -14.22
C GLU A 14 -11.28 14.83 -13.04
N ARG A 15 -11.96 15.55 -12.17
CA ARG A 15 -11.35 16.13 -10.97
C ARG A 15 -11.42 15.18 -9.77
N GLU A 16 -12.44 14.37 -9.71
CA GLU A 16 -12.70 13.44 -8.63
C GLU A 16 -12.32 12.01 -9.08
N VAL A 17 -11.55 11.30 -8.25
CA VAL A 17 -11.04 9.96 -8.56
C VAL A 17 -11.13 9.04 -7.36
N ASP A 18 -11.20 7.73 -7.60
CA ASP A 18 -10.92 6.72 -6.58
C ASP A 18 -9.42 6.46 -6.52
N MET A 19 -8.89 6.40 -5.29
CA MET A 19 -7.46 6.14 -5.07
C MET A 19 -7.23 4.80 -4.39
N PHE A 20 -6.14 4.14 -4.79
CA PHE A 20 -5.72 2.87 -4.25
C PHE A 20 -4.27 2.92 -3.79
N GLY A 21 -4.00 2.40 -2.57
CA GLY A 21 -2.66 2.32 -2.01
C GLY A 21 -2.37 0.96 -1.40
N PHE A 22 -1.25 0.34 -1.78
CA PHE A 22 -0.79 -0.93 -1.23
C PHE A 22 0.44 -0.71 -0.36
N CYS A 23 0.46 -1.32 0.85
CA CYS A 23 1.58 -1.27 1.77
C CYS A 23 2.02 0.19 2.07
N MET A 24 3.28 0.54 1.88
CA MET A 24 3.79 1.92 1.98
C MET A 24 2.99 2.91 1.10
N GLY A 25 2.55 2.48 -0.08
CA GLY A 25 1.71 3.30 -0.96
C GLY A 25 0.38 3.69 -0.33
N GLY A 26 -0.19 2.83 0.53
CA GLY A 26 -1.39 3.15 1.30
C GLY A 26 -1.13 4.19 2.40
N THR A 27 0.03 4.14 3.07
CA THR A 27 0.41 5.16 4.05
C THR A 27 0.63 6.52 3.36
N LEU A 28 1.28 6.54 2.18
CA LEU A 28 1.43 7.75 1.38
C LEU A 28 0.07 8.29 0.90
N LEU A 29 -0.87 7.40 0.58
CA LEU A 29 -2.23 7.80 0.25
C LEU A 29 -2.92 8.46 1.45
N ALA A 30 -2.84 7.87 2.64
CA ALA A 30 -3.43 8.44 3.86
C ALA A 30 -2.84 9.84 4.19
N ILE A 31 -1.53 10.00 4.04
CA ILE A 31 -0.85 11.30 4.18
C ILE A 31 -1.38 12.31 3.14
N ALA A 32 -1.54 11.89 1.88
CA ALA A 32 -2.07 12.75 0.83
C ALA A 32 -3.53 13.15 1.09
N LEU A 33 -4.37 12.23 1.56
CA LEU A 33 -5.75 12.52 1.95
C LEU A 33 -5.83 13.54 3.09
N ALA A 34 -5.01 13.38 4.12
CA ALA A 34 -4.95 14.32 5.24
C ALA A 34 -4.45 15.71 4.80
N TRP A 35 -3.45 15.75 3.91
CA TRP A 35 -2.98 17.00 3.32
C TRP A 35 -4.07 17.69 2.48
N LEU A 36 -4.78 16.95 1.61
CA LEU A 36 -5.89 17.48 0.82
C LEU A 36 -7.03 17.98 1.72
N ALA A 37 -7.36 17.24 2.79
CA ALA A 37 -8.37 17.66 3.75
C ALA A 37 -7.99 18.99 4.42
N ALA A 38 -6.73 19.14 4.86
CA ALA A 38 -6.23 20.37 5.47
C ALA A 38 -6.22 21.57 4.50
N LYS A 39 -6.07 21.32 3.18
CA LYS A 39 -6.16 22.35 2.13
C LYS A 39 -7.59 22.62 1.66
N GLY A 40 -8.60 21.93 2.18
CA GLY A 40 -9.98 22.05 1.69
C GLY A 40 -10.23 21.40 0.33
N GLU A 41 -9.33 20.52 -0.11
CA GLU A 41 -9.35 19.84 -1.41
C GLU A 41 -9.76 18.36 -1.31
N GLY A 42 -10.27 17.90 -0.15
CA GLY A 42 -10.64 16.49 0.08
C GLY A 42 -11.64 15.95 -0.95
N GLY A 43 -12.48 16.77 -1.54
CA GLY A 43 -13.44 16.39 -2.60
C GLY A 43 -12.78 15.99 -3.94
N ARG A 44 -11.44 16.00 -4.06
CA ARG A 44 -10.74 15.46 -5.23
C ARG A 44 -10.64 13.93 -5.21
N VAL A 45 -10.96 13.30 -4.08
CA VAL A 45 -10.92 11.84 -3.91
C VAL A 45 -12.29 11.35 -3.45
N ALA A 46 -12.99 10.63 -4.32
CA ALA A 46 -14.31 10.08 -4.05
C ALA A 46 -14.27 8.97 -3.00
N SER A 47 -13.32 8.06 -3.15
CA SER A 47 -13.05 6.99 -2.19
C SER A 47 -11.58 6.61 -2.18
N ALA A 48 -11.13 6.02 -1.07
CA ALA A 48 -9.80 5.49 -0.93
C ALA A 48 -9.84 4.01 -0.55
N THR A 49 -8.94 3.22 -1.12
CA THR A 49 -8.73 1.83 -0.73
C THR A 49 -7.28 1.65 -0.30
N THR A 50 -7.05 1.10 0.89
CA THR A 50 -5.72 0.71 1.35
C THR A 50 -5.65 -0.79 1.57
N ILE A 51 -4.54 -1.42 1.18
CA ILE A 51 -4.33 -2.86 1.39
C ILE A 51 -3.01 -3.10 2.12
N GLY A 52 -3.06 -3.92 3.18
CA GLY A 52 -1.88 -4.29 3.97
C GLY A 52 -1.11 -3.06 4.45
N THR A 53 -1.82 -2.06 4.92
CA THR A 53 -1.28 -0.72 5.20
C THR A 53 -1.42 -0.36 6.67
N MET A 54 -0.35 0.19 7.23
CA MET A 54 -0.34 0.78 8.58
C MET A 54 -0.25 2.30 8.51
N PHE A 55 -0.96 3.00 9.41
CA PHE A 55 -0.83 4.43 9.70
C PHE A 55 -0.29 4.65 11.12
N ASP A 56 -0.41 3.64 11.96
CA ASP A 56 0.17 3.55 13.30
C ASP A 56 1.27 2.48 13.30
N PHE A 57 2.47 2.90 13.62
CA PHE A 57 3.67 2.10 13.67
C PHE A 57 4.12 1.78 15.11
N SER A 58 3.21 1.85 16.08
CA SER A 58 3.47 1.49 17.49
C SER A 58 3.88 0.02 17.64
N HIS A 59 3.41 -0.84 16.75
CA HIS A 59 3.65 -2.28 16.75
C HIS A 59 4.32 -2.74 15.44
N LEU A 60 5.60 -2.43 15.29
CA LEU A 60 6.41 -2.74 14.11
C LEU A 60 6.73 -4.23 13.94
N GLY A 61 6.53 -5.07 14.97
CA GLY A 61 6.93 -6.47 14.92
C GLY A 61 8.41 -6.63 14.57
N GLN A 62 8.73 -7.45 13.60
CA GLN A 62 10.12 -7.67 13.16
C GLN A 62 10.78 -6.43 12.51
N TRP A 63 10.00 -5.45 12.05
CA TRP A 63 10.51 -4.19 11.48
C TRP A 63 11.09 -3.26 12.52
N ALA A 64 10.83 -3.47 13.82
CA ALA A 64 11.37 -2.65 14.91
C ALA A 64 12.90 -2.58 14.87
N THR A 65 13.57 -3.67 14.51
CA THR A 65 15.04 -3.71 14.39
C THR A 65 15.58 -2.65 13.44
N PHE A 66 14.88 -2.34 12.36
CA PHE A 66 15.32 -1.35 11.37
C PHE A 66 15.08 0.09 11.80
N SER A 67 14.29 0.32 12.85
CA SER A 67 14.07 1.64 13.47
C SER A 67 15.02 1.96 14.61
N GLU A 68 15.87 1.02 15.01
CA GLU A 68 16.88 1.22 16.04
C GLU A 68 17.87 2.34 15.68
N PRO A 69 18.31 3.17 16.65
CA PRO A 69 19.18 4.33 16.38
C PRO A 69 20.48 3.98 15.65
N GLU A 70 21.06 2.82 15.92
CA GLU A 70 22.29 2.37 15.27
C GLU A 70 22.06 1.97 13.82
N GLN A 71 20.95 1.30 13.55
CA GLN A 71 20.56 0.92 12.18
C GLN A 71 20.23 2.16 11.34
N LEU A 72 19.54 3.14 11.91
CA LEU A 72 19.26 4.40 11.22
C LEU A 72 20.56 5.16 10.88
N ARG A 73 21.53 5.22 11.83
CA ARG A 73 22.84 5.82 11.55
C ARG A 73 23.65 5.03 10.50
N ALA A 74 23.57 3.70 10.51
CA ALA A 74 24.20 2.86 9.50
C ALA A 74 23.61 3.10 8.11
N MET A 75 22.29 3.13 8.02
CA MET A 75 21.55 3.46 6.80
C MET A 75 21.91 4.85 6.29
N GLU A 76 21.96 5.86 7.17
CA GLU A 76 22.32 7.23 6.80
C GLU A 76 23.74 7.29 6.20
N ARG A 77 24.71 6.63 6.83
CA ARG A 77 26.10 6.55 6.29
C ARG A 77 26.14 5.83 4.94
N HIS A 78 25.41 4.72 4.80
CA HIS A 78 25.36 3.96 3.54
C HIS A 78 24.79 4.80 2.39
N LEU A 79 23.77 5.60 2.67
CA LEU A 79 23.10 6.43 1.68
C LEU A 79 23.80 7.77 1.40
N LEU A 80 24.78 8.16 2.23
CA LEU A 80 25.40 9.50 2.18
C LEU A 80 26.06 9.78 0.82
N HIS A 81 26.77 8.82 0.28
CA HIS A 81 27.52 8.99 -0.98
C HIS A 81 26.67 8.66 -2.23
N ARG A 82 25.66 7.81 -2.08
CA ARG A 82 24.87 7.31 -3.20
C ARG A 82 23.65 8.20 -3.49
N GLY A 83 23.12 8.87 -2.48
CA GLY A 83 21.95 9.72 -2.60
C GLY A 83 20.60 8.97 -2.70
N PHE A 84 20.62 7.66 -2.77
CA PHE A 84 19.43 6.79 -2.85
C PHE A 84 19.73 5.38 -2.32
N MET A 85 18.69 4.66 -1.91
CA MET A 85 18.75 3.20 -1.70
C MET A 85 18.46 2.53 -3.03
N ALA A 86 19.36 1.64 -3.45
CA ALA A 86 19.16 0.90 -4.68
C ALA A 86 18.04 -0.13 -4.53
N ALA A 87 17.35 -0.44 -5.62
CA ALA A 87 16.31 -1.46 -5.66
C ALA A 87 16.84 -2.82 -5.17
N GLN A 88 18.07 -3.16 -5.53
CA GLN A 88 18.76 -4.39 -5.12
C GLN A 88 19.00 -4.46 -3.61
N ASP A 89 19.32 -3.34 -2.96
CA ASP A 89 19.53 -3.29 -1.50
C ASP A 89 18.21 -3.56 -0.78
N LEU A 90 17.12 -2.97 -1.28
CA LEU A 90 15.78 -3.20 -0.74
C LEU A 90 15.32 -4.65 -0.97
N GLN A 91 15.59 -5.22 -2.15
CA GLN A 91 15.30 -6.61 -2.46
C GLN A 91 16.08 -7.56 -1.53
N ALA A 92 17.37 -7.29 -1.28
CA ALA A 92 18.17 -8.07 -0.35
C ALA A 92 17.62 -8.01 1.07
N LEU A 93 17.15 -6.85 1.52
CA LEU A 93 16.51 -6.67 2.82
C LEU A 93 15.26 -7.56 2.95
N PHE A 94 14.33 -7.47 2.01
CA PHE A 94 13.12 -8.30 2.02
C PHE A 94 13.43 -9.79 1.89
N SER A 95 14.45 -10.16 1.11
CA SER A 95 14.91 -11.55 1.00
C SER A 95 15.46 -12.07 2.31
N ALA A 96 16.19 -11.25 3.07
CA ALA A 96 16.71 -11.61 4.39
C ALA A 96 15.58 -11.81 5.42
N VAL A 97 14.54 -10.98 5.40
CA VAL A 97 13.36 -11.13 6.27
C VAL A 97 12.59 -12.44 5.98
N ARG A 98 12.60 -12.91 4.74
CA ARG A 98 11.98 -14.17 4.31
C ARG A 98 13.02 -15.16 3.78
N ALA A 99 14.15 -15.28 4.47
CA ALA A 99 15.29 -16.07 4.00
C ALA A 99 14.96 -17.54 3.68
N ASN A 100 14.09 -18.17 4.45
CA ASN A 100 13.69 -19.56 4.20
C ASN A 100 12.98 -19.71 2.85
N ASP A 101 12.12 -18.75 2.48
CA ASP A 101 11.32 -18.82 1.25
C ASP A 101 12.09 -18.31 0.04
N LEU A 102 12.86 -17.22 0.20
CA LEU A 102 13.46 -16.50 -0.92
C LEU A 102 14.94 -16.82 -1.15
N ILE A 103 15.66 -17.28 -0.13
CA ILE A 103 17.08 -17.65 -0.21
C ILE A 103 17.26 -19.16 -0.11
N TRP A 104 16.95 -19.73 1.04
CA TRP A 104 17.26 -21.14 1.31
C TRP A 104 16.45 -22.10 0.45
N SER A 105 15.21 -21.80 0.14
CA SER A 105 14.42 -22.57 -0.81
C SER A 105 15.09 -22.66 -2.19
N SER A 106 15.63 -21.54 -2.67
CA SER A 106 16.38 -21.51 -3.93
C SER A 106 17.68 -22.30 -3.84
N VAL A 107 18.44 -22.15 -2.75
CA VAL A 107 19.69 -22.92 -2.52
C VAL A 107 19.40 -24.42 -2.53
N VAL A 108 18.39 -24.86 -1.81
CA VAL A 108 18.04 -26.31 -1.75
C VAL A 108 17.58 -26.81 -3.12
N ASN A 109 16.64 -26.12 -3.77
CA ASN A 109 16.05 -26.65 -5.01
C ASN A 109 17.00 -26.51 -6.19
N HIS A 110 17.68 -25.40 -6.36
CA HIS A 110 18.55 -25.19 -7.54
C HIS A 110 19.93 -25.78 -7.31
N TYR A 111 20.62 -25.37 -6.24
CA TYR A 111 22.01 -25.73 -6.05
C TYR A 111 22.19 -27.15 -5.55
N LEU A 112 21.37 -27.61 -4.59
CA LEU A 112 21.53 -28.96 -4.02
C LEU A 112 20.77 -30.04 -4.78
N LEU A 113 19.61 -29.73 -5.35
CA LEU A 113 18.72 -30.71 -6.01
C LEU A 113 18.70 -30.57 -7.53
N ASP A 114 19.44 -29.62 -8.10
CA ASP A 114 19.53 -29.35 -9.55
C ASP A 114 18.14 -29.24 -10.23
N ARG A 115 17.19 -28.58 -9.55
CA ARG A 115 15.85 -28.36 -10.06
C ARG A 115 15.76 -26.99 -10.73
N GLU A 116 15.20 -26.90 -11.92
CA GLU A 116 14.92 -25.62 -12.55
C GLU A 116 13.82 -24.87 -11.78
N ALA A 117 14.01 -23.57 -11.59
CA ALA A 117 12.94 -22.72 -11.06
C ALA A 117 11.85 -22.51 -12.11
N PRO A 118 10.59 -22.76 -11.77
CA PRO A 118 9.51 -22.38 -12.65
C PRO A 118 9.49 -20.85 -12.79
N PRO A 119 9.16 -20.31 -13.99
CA PRO A 119 8.92 -18.89 -14.17
C PRO A 119 7.88 -18.38 -13.18
N SER A 120 8.13 -17.22 -12.58
CA SER A 120 7.22 -16.62 -11.58
C SER A 120 7.08 -15.12 -11.82
N ASP A 121 5.87 -14.69 -12.15
CA ASP A 121 5.55 -13.26 -12.34
C ASP A 121 5.75 -12.46 -11.06
N ILE A 122 5.48 -13.05 -9.89
CA ILE A 122 5.69 -12.40 -8.58
C ILE A 122 7.17 -12.18 -8.32
N LEU A 123 8.03 -13.17 -8.61
CA LEU A 123 9.47 -13.03 -8.44
C LEU A 123 10.06 -12.04 -9.45
N TYR A 124 9.55 -12.00 -10.68
CA TYR A 124 9.93 -11.00 -11.66
C TYR A 124 9.57 -9.59 -11.18
N TRP A 125 8.30 -9.39 -10.75
CA TRP A 125 7.84 -8.12 -10.19
C TRP A 125 8.67 -7.69 -8.96
N PHE A 126 8.99 -8.62 -8.07
CA PHE A 126 9.82 -8.36 -6.89
C PHE A 126 11.24 -7.91 -7.27
N ALA A 127 11.79 -8.43 -8.37
CA ALA A 127 13.12 -8.06 -8.88
C ALA A 127 13.11 -6.73 -9.67
N ASP A 128 11.94 -6.26 -10.13
CA ASP A 128 11.77 -5.02 -10.90
C ASP A 128 11.44 -3.85 -9.98
N GLY A 129 12.33 -3.59 -9.03
CA GLY A 129 12.18 -2.53 -8.04
C GLY A 129 12.56 -1.14 -8.55
N ALA A 130 12.30 -0.12 -7.74
CA ALA A 130 12.70 1.25 -7.99
C ALA A 130 13.67 1.75 -6.90
N HIS A 131 14.55 2.68 -7.25
CA HIS A 131 15.41 3.35 -6.28
C HIS A 131 14.59 4.27 -5.38
N ILE A 132 14.95 4.31 -4.10
CA ILE A 132 14.30 5.18 -3.11
C ILE A 132 15.23 6.35 -2.78
N PRO A 133 14.81 7.61 -3.00
CA PRO A 133 15.62 8.78 -2.66
C PRO A 133 15.99 8.79 -1.17
N ARG A 134 17.25 9.13 -0.88
CA ARG A 134 17.79 9.18 0.47
C ARG A 134 16.94 10.04 1.41
N ALA A 135 16.59 11.25 0.98
CA ALA A 135 15.82 12.18 1.82
C ALA A 135 14.47 11.57 2.24
N PHE A 136 13.73 11.00 1.30
CA PHE A 136 12.47 10.33 1.57
C PHE A 136 12.65 9.14 2.53
N LEU A 137 13.63 8.28 2.29
CA LEU A 137 13.82 7.09 3.11
C LEU A 137 14.21 7.43 4.56
N LEU A 138 15.07 8.44 4.77
CA LEU A 138 15.49 8.87 6.11
C LEU A 138 14.33 9.53 6.87
N GLU A 139 13.54 10.38 6.21
CA GLU A 139 12.35 10.98 6.79
C GLU A 139 11.32 9.91 7.15
N TRP A 140 11.03 8.99 6.22
CA TRP A 140 10.16 7.84 6.47
C TRP A 140 10.60 7.03 7.68
N ALA A 141 11.87 6.61 7.72
CA ALA A 141 12.38 5.77 8.79
C ALA A 141 12.37 6.46 10.16
N LYS A 142 12.66 7.77 10.19
CA LYS A 142 12.69 8.54 11.42
C LYS A 142 11.29 8.99 11.86
N ASP A 143 10.61 9.72 11.00
CA ASP A 143 9.38 10.43 11.36
C ASP A 143 8.15 9.52 11.35
N VAL A 144 8.06 8.58 10.39
CA VAL A 144 6.93 7.67 10.26
C VAL A 144 7.15 6.41 11.08
N LEU A 145 8.24 5.66 10.85
CA LEU A 145 8.43 4.38 11.54
C LEU A 145 8.84 4.55 13.00
N LYS A 146 9.91 5.29 13.27
CA LYS A 146 10.48 5.39 14.62
C LYS A 146 9.65 6.28 15.54
N ASP A 147 9.43 7.52 15.13
CA ASP A 147 8.76 8.53 15.97
C ASP A 147 7.24 8.44 15.89
N ASN A 148 6.71 7.66 14.92
CA ASN A 148 5.28 7.42 14.69
C ASN A 148 4.46 8.71 14.62
N LYS A 149 5.03 9.75 13.98
CA LYS A 149 4.44 11.10 13.95
C LYS A 149 3.10 11.14 13.22
N LEU A 150 2.87 10.23 12.27
CA LEU A 150 1.61 10.17 11.53
C LEU A 150 0.44 9.86 12.49
N ALA A 151 0.51 8.79 13.26
CA ALA A 151 -0.52 8.42 14.22
C ALA A 151 -0.65 9.40 15.38
N ARG A 152 0.47 10.02 15.79
CA ARG A 152 0.51 10.98 16.91
C ARG A 152 0.16 12.41 16.49
N GLY A 153 -0.16 12.66 15.25
CA GLY A 153 -0.50 13.99 14.72
C GLY A 153 0.66 14.98 14.75
N GLY A 154 1.91 14.47 14.74
CA GLY A 154 3.13 15.28 14.73
C GLY A 154 3.81 15.38 13.36
N LEU A 155 3.25 14.77 12.33
CA LEU A 155 3.78 14.87 10.97
C LEU A 155 3.36 16.20 10.35
N GLU A 156 4.31 16.88 9.71
CA GLU A 156 4.08 18.13 8.99
C GLU A 156 4.75 18.07 7.61
N LEU A 157 4.03 18.45 6.56
CA LEU A 157 4.54 18.52 5.19
C LEU A 157 4.21 19.88 4.59
N ASP A 158 5.21 20.59 4.07
CA ASP A 158 5.07 21.94 3.48
C ASP A 158 4.30 22.92 4.38
N GLY A 159 4.58 22.90 5.70
CA GLY A 159 3.90 23.73 6.69
C GLY A 159 2.45 23.30 6.96
N VAL A 160 2.02 22.14 6.50
CA VAL A 160 0.68 21.58 6.72
C VAL A 160 0.78 20.42 7.70
N ARG A 161 0.09 20.52 8.83
CA ARG A 161 -0.06 19.44 9.78
C ARG A 161 -0.93 18.34 9.20
N ILE A 162 -0.43 17.12 9.25
CA ILE A 162 -1.11 15.92 8.75
C ILE A 162 -1.95 15.34 9.88
N ASP A 163 -3.27 15.42 9.72
CA ASP A 163 -4.25 14.92 10.68
C ASP A 163 -5.18 13.92 10.02
N LEU A 164 -5.03 12.64 10.36
CA LEU A 164 -5.88 11.56 9.85
C LEU A 164 -7.33 11.70 10.30
N GLY A 165 -7.59 12.27 11.47
CA GLY A 165 -8.94 12.56 11.96
C GLY A 165 -9.69 13.59 11.11
N GLY A 166 -8.97 14.43 10.37
CA GLY A 166 -9.52 15.41 9.42
C GLY A 166 -9.98 14.78 8.10
N VAL A 167 -9.52 13.57 7.76
CA VAL A 167 -9.91 12.89 6.51
C VAL A 167 -11.36 12.45 6.57
N LYS A 168 -12.18 12.91 5.62
CA LYS A 168 -13.61 12.55 5.50
C LYS A 168 -13.90 11.68 4.27
N THR A 169 -12.91 11.45 3.43
CA THR A 169 -12.99 10.53 2.29
C THR A 169 -13.32 9.13 2.79
N PRO A 170 -14.34 8.45 2.24
CA PRO A 170 -14.65 7.07 2.59
C PRO A 170 -13.45 6.16 2.35
N LEU A 171 -13.10 5.33 3.34
CA LEU A 171 -11.95 4.43 3.31
C LEU A 171 -12.39 2.97 3.31
N MET A 172 -11.92 2.20 2.34
CA MET A 172 -11.94 0.74 2.38
C MET A 172 -10.55 0.25 2.81
N ALA A 173 -10.44 -0.24 4.03
CA ALA A 173 -9.20 -0.81 4.55
C ALA A 173 -9.23 -2.34 4.42
N ILE A 174 -8.34 -2.88 3.61
CA ILE A 174 -8.22 -4.32 3.36
C ILE A 174 -6.94 -4.81 4.02
N SER A 175 -7.06 -5.75 4.93
CA SER A 175 -5.93 -6.42 5.56
C SER A 175 -5.86 -7.89 5.20
N LEU A 176 -4.78 -8.55 5.56
CA LEU A 176 -4.53 -9.95 5.21
C LEU A 176 -4.17 -10.73 6.47
N LYS A 177 -4.84 -11.85 6.69
CA LYS A 177 -4.81 -12.58 7.97
C LYS A 177 -3.42 -13.10 8.34
N ASP A 178 -2.67 -13.57 7.34
CA ASP A 178 -1.34 -14.14 7.52
C ASP A 178 -0.24 -13.15 7.06
N ASP A 179 -0.54 -11.86 7.12
CA ASP A 179 0.40 -10.81 6.75
C ASP A 179 1.50 -10.66 7.81
N HIS A 180 2.73 -10.95 7.39
CA HIS A 180 3.92 -10.84 8.23
C HIS A 180 4.60 -9.46 8.12
N VAL A 181 4.18 -8.63 7.15
CA VAL A 181 4.70 -7.27 6.92
C VAL A 181 3.89 -6.26 7.70
N SER A 182 2.56 -6.36 7.60
CA SER A 182 1.60 -5.46 8.23
C SER A 182 0.56 -6.29 8.98
N ALA A 183 0.80 -6.56 10.26
CA ALA A 183 -0.13 -7.35 11.07
C ALA A 183 -1.55 -6.78 10.95
N TRP A 184 -2.53 -7.65 10.74
CA TRP A 184 -3.91 -7.22 10.44
C TRP A 184 -4.53 -6.42 11.58
N GLN A 185 -4.15 -6.68 12.83
CA GLN A 185 -4.58 -5.89 13.99
C GLN A 185 -4.06 -4.46 13.89
N ALA A 186 -2.78 -4.30 13.56
CA ALA A 186 -2.18 -2.96 13.40
C ALA A 186 -2.80 -2.20 12.23
N THR A 187 -3.20 -2.88 11.14
CA THR A 187 -3.92 -2.24 10.03
C THR A 187 -5.35 -1.89 10.41
N TYR A 188 -6.01 -2.69 11.24
CA TYR A 188 -7.33 -2.38 11.80
C TYR A 188 -7.28 -1.13 12.67
N ASP A 189 -6.36 -1.08 13.63
CA ASP A 189 -6.18 0.07 14.52
C ASP A 189 -5.82 1.33 13.72
N SER A 190 -4.96 1.19 12.72
CA SER A 190 -4.61 2.27 11.79
C SER A 190 -5.84 2.84 11.08
N ALA A 191 -6.71 1.99 10.54
CA ALA A 191 -7.90 2.41 9.81
C ALA A 191 -8.84 3.25 10.68
N ARG A 192 -8.91 2.99 11.98
CA ARG A 192 -9.73 3.74 12.96
C ARG A 192 -9.23 5.15 13.26
N LEU A 193 -8.02 5.51 12.86
CA LEU A 193 -7.50 6.87 12.99
C LEU A 193 -8.14 7.85 11.99
N VAL A 194 -8.77 7.33 10.93
CA VAL A 194 -9.43 8.14 9.89
C VAL A 194 -10.77 8.64 10.40
N GLY A 195 -11.04 9.93 10.23
CA GLY A 195 -12.27 10.56 10.74
C GLY A 195 -13.51 10.42 9.84
N GLY A 196 -13.38 9.76 8.69
CA GLY A 196 -14.46 9.46 7.75
C GLY A 196 -15.08 8.07 7.99
N GLU A 197 -15.94 7.67 7.05
CA GLU A 197 -16.48 6.32 7.03
C GLU A 197 -15.40 5.31 6.70
N VAL A 198 -15.31 4.21 7.46
CA VAL A 198 -14.36 3.13 7.26
C VAL A 198 -15.09 1.81 7.09
N ALA A 199 -14.82 1.11 5.98
CA ALA A 199 -15.19 -0.28 5.79
C ALA A 199 -13.93 -1.15 5.90
N PHE A 200 -13.92 -2.15 6.77
CA PHE A 200 -12.78 -3.04 6.95
C PHE A 200 -13.07 -4.44 6.42
N LEU A 201 -12.10 -5.02 5.74
CA LEU A 201 -12.11 -6.39 5.24
C LEU A 201 -10.82 -7.11 5.63
N LEU A 202 -10.93 -8.34 6.12
CA LEU A 202 -9.80 -9.21 6.37
C LEU A 202 -9.76 -10.33 5.32
N GLY A 203 -8.84 -10.25 4.36
CA GLY A 203 -8.59 -11.29 3.37
C GLY A 203 -7.78 -12.44 3.98
N GLY A 204 -7.95 -13.65 3.47
CA GLY A 204 -7.11 -14.78 3.79
C GLY A 204 -5.72 -14.66 3.14
N SER A 205 -4.76 -15.49 3.63
CA SER A 205 -3.38 -15.55 3.12
C SER A 205 -2.50 -14.34 3.48
N GLY A 206 -1.29 -14.28 2.92
CA GLY A 206 -0.24 -13.31 3.27
C GLY A 206 -0.22 -12.06 2.38
N HIS A 207 0.75 -11.19 2.66
CA HIS A 207 0.88 -9.82 2.13
C HIS A 207 0.69 -9.69 0.62
N ASN A 208 1.28 -10.57 -0.17
CA ASN A 208 1.15 -10.54 -1.64
C ASN A 208 0.09 -11.53 -2.15
N ALA A 209 0.13 -12.77 -1.66
CA ALA A 209 -0.76 -13.83 -2.13
C ALA A 209 -2.24 -13.55 -1.81
N GLY A 210 -2.53 -12.89 -0.69
CA GLY A 210 -3.88 -12.49 -0.32
C GLY A 210 -4.41 -11.32 -1.16
N VAL A 211 -3.52 -10.45 -1.68
CA VAL A 211 -3.89 -9.35 -2.58
C VAL A 211 -4.22 -9.89 -3.97
N ILE A 212 -3.33 -10.74 -4.51
CA ILE A 212 -3.49 -11.31 -5.86
C ILE A 212 -4.41 -12.54 -5.78
N ASN A 213 -5.67 -12.28 -5.59
CA ASN A 213 -6.72 -13.31 -5.51
C ASN A 213 -7.86 -12.99 -6.47
N PRO A 214 -7.63 -13.03 -7.80
CA PRO A 214 -8.67 -12.71 -8.77
C PRO A 214 -9.85 -13.68 -8.67
N PRO A 215 -11.07 -13.27 -9.07
CA PRO A 215 -12.25 -14.14 -9.04
C PRO A 215 -12.09 -15.45 -9.79
N SER A 216 -11.23 -15.48 -10.82
CA SER A 216 -10.90 -16.71 -11.56
C SER A 216 -10.11 -17.72 -10.72
N ALA A 217 -9.28 -17.27 -9.78
CA ALA A 217 -8.58 -18.13 -8.83
C ALA A 217 -9.46 -18.49 -7.63
N ASN A 218 -10.29 -17.57 -7.18
CA ASN A 218 -11.32 -17.71 -6.14
C ASN A 218 -10.85 -18.45 -4.87
N ARG A 219 -9.72 -18.00 -4.29
CA ARG A 219 -9.03 -18.69 -3.16
C ARG A 219 -9.18 -17.92 -1.85
N HIS A 220 -8.72 -18.54 -0.77
CA HIS A 220 -8.41 -17.99 0.55
C HIS A 220 -9.60 -17.59 1.42
N GLY A 221 -10.71 -17.13 0.87
CA GLY A 221 -11.81 -16.57 1.65
C GLY A 221 -11.48 -15.22 2.29
N TYR A 222 -12.48 -14.61 2.93
CA TYR A 222 -12.33 -13.32 3.62
C TYR A 222 -13.41 -13.12 4.67
N TRP A 223 -13.20 -12.17 5.59
CA TRP A 223 -14.14 -11.81 6.66
C TRP A 223 -14.58 -10.37 6.50
N VAL A 224 -15.83 -10.10 6.79
CA VAL A 224 -16.42 -8.76 6.79
C VAL A 224 -17.31 -8.57 8.01
N ASN A 225 -17.31 -7.36 8.53
CA ASN A 225 -18.18 -6.90 9.60
C ASN A 225 -18.53 -5.43 9.30
N GLU A 226 -19.80 -5.09 9.32
CA GLU A 226 -20.23 -3.70 9.08
C GLU A 226 -19.98 -2.80 10.30
N ALA A 227 -19.80 -3.39 11.48
CA ALA A 227 -19.42 -2.64 12.68
C ALA A 227 -17.90 -2.48 12.76
N MET A 228 -17.47 -1.36 13.34
CA MET A 228 -16.08 -1.07 13.66
C MET A 228 -15.89 -0.97 15.18
N PRO A 229 -15.94 -2.10 15.93
CA PRO A 229 -15.76 -2.10 17.38
C PRO A 229 -14.36 -1.62 17.79
N GLU A 230 -14.14 -1.43 19.09
CA GLU A 230 -12.92 -0.81 19.60
C GLU A 230 -11.67 -1.65 19.34
N THR A 231 -11.78 -2.99 19.32
CA THR A 231 -10.64 -3.88 19.12
C THR A 231 -10.76 -4.74 17.87
N ALA A 232 -9.61 -5.10 17.30
CA ALA A 232 -9.53 -5.99 16.15
C ALA A 232 -10.12 -7.37 16.44
N GLU A 233 -9.92 -7.89 17.65
CA GLU A 233 -10.47 -9.18 18.10
C GLU A 233 -11.98 -9.14 18.13
N ALA A 234 -12.60 -8.12 18.73
CA ALA A 234 -14.05 -7.95 18.75
C ALA A 234 -14.62 -7.79 17.34
N TRP A 235 -13.87 -7.14 16.44
CA TRP A 235 -14.26 -7.05 15.04
C TRP A 235 -14.29 -8.45 14.38
N LEU A 236 -13.27 -9.27 14.61
CA LEU A 236 -13.19 -10.62 14.03
C LEU A 236 -14.26 -11.56 14.62
N GLU A 237 -14.53 -11.47 15.92
CA GLU A 237 -15.61 -12.25 16.57
C GLU A 237 -16.97 -11.97 15.96
N GLY A 238 -17.25 -10.72 15.59
CA GLY A 238 -18.51 -10.32 14.93
C GLY A 238 -18.48 -10.47 13.41
N ALA A 239 -17.36 -10.87 12.81
CA ALA A 239 -17.23 -10.92 11.37
C ALA A 239 -17.78 -12.20 10.74
N GLY A 240 -18.52 -12.05 9.65
CA GLY A 240 -18.95 -13.16 8.81
C GLY A 240 -17.88 -13.59 7.83
N ARG A 241 -17.49 -14.89 7.85
CA ARG A 241 -16.58 -15.45 6.85
C ARG A 241 -17.30 -15.69 5.54
N ARG A 242 -16.65 -15.35 4.43
CA ARG A 242 -17.08 -15.61 3.05
C ARG A 242 -15.99 -16.39 2.31
N GLU A 243 -16.41 -17.26 1.40
CA GLU A 243 -15.49 -18.04 0.58
C GLU A 243 -15.05 -17.27 -0.68
N GLY A 244 -13.85 -17.58 -1.14
CA GLY A 244 -13.32 -17.13 -2.42
C GLY A 244 -12.65 -15.76 -2.39
N SER A 245 -12.69 -15.08 -3.52
CA SER A 245 -12.03 -13.79 -3.72
C SER A 245 -12.81 -12.65 -3.05
N TRP A 246 -12.08 -11.74 -2.40
CA TRP A 246 -12.63 -10.49 -1.86
C TRP A 246 -12.85 -9.41 -2.93
N TRP A 247 -12.28 -9.53 -4.14
CA TRP A 247 -12.38 -8.52 -5.19
C TRP A 247 -13.83 -8.18 -5.59
N PRO A 248 -14.79 -9.13 -5.69
CA PRO A 248 -16.19 -8.79 -5.97
C PRO A 248 -16.82 -7.92 -4.87
N TRP A 249 -16.48 -8.13 -3.61
CA TRP A 249 -16.93 -7.27 -2.51
C TRP A 249 -16.40 -5.84 -2.67
N TRP A 250 -15.11 -5.69 -2.94
CA TRP A 250 -14.47 -4.40 -3.20
C TRP A 250 -15.08 -3.69 -4.41
N GLN A 251 -15.23 -4.40 -5.52
CA GLN A 251 -15.84 -3.86 -6.74
C GLN A 251 -17.29 -3.39 -6.49
N SER A 252 -18.06 -4.14 -5.73
CA SER A 252 -19.43 -3.76 -5.35
C SER A 252 -19.46 -2.44 -4.60
N ARG A 253 -18.52 -2.22 -3.67
CA ARG A 253 -18.40 -0.99 -2.92
C ARG A 253 -18.01 0.22 -3.81
N LEU A 254 -17.07 0.03 -4.70
CA LEU A 254 -16.67 1.07 -5.67
C LEU A 254 -17.82 1.43 -6.64
N SER A 255 -18.73 0.54 -6.89
CA SER A 255 -19.85 0.73 -7.83
C SER A 255 -21.20 0.98 -7.15
N ASP A 256 -21.20 1.42 -5.91
CA ASP A 256 -22.44 1.62 -5.10
C ASP A 256 -23.39 0.41 -5.20
N GLY A 257 -22.89 -0.77 -4.89
CA GLY A 257 -23.66 -2.01 -5.01
C GLY A 257 -23.99 -2.41 -6.44
N GLY A 258 -23.22 -1.92 -7.42
CA GLY A 258 -23.47 -2.16 -8.86
C GLY A 258 -24.47 -1.20 -9.51
N LYS A 259 -24.89 -0.14 -8.79
CA LYS A 259 -25.83 0.87 -9.29
C LYS A 259 -25.16 1.99 -10.10
N ALA A 260 -23.83 2.15 -9.98
CA ALA A 260 -23.10 3.16 -10.70
C ALA A 260 -23.26 3.01 -12.22
N GLU A 261 -23.52 4.12 -12.90
CA GLU A 261 -23.68 4.11 -14.36
C GLU A 261 -22.35 3.83 -15.06
N LYS A 262 -22.40 3.00 -16.08
CA LYS A 262 -21.24 2.77 -16.95
C LYS A 262 -21.08 3.92 -17.92
N VAL A 263 -19.92 4.56 -17.87
CA VAL A 263 -19.55 5.63 -18.79
C VAL A 263 -18.59 5.11 -19.87
N LYS A 264 -18.42 5.87 -20.95
CA LYS A 264 -17.41 5.55 -21.97
C LYS A 264 -16.00 5.63 -21.35
N ALA A 265 -15.16 4.66 -21.69
CA ALA A 265 -13.77 4.66 -21.28
C ALA A 265 -13.06 5.96 -21.74
N ARG A 266 -12.21 6.50 -20.89
CA ARG A 266 -11.35 7.63 -21.24
C ARG A 266 -10.31 7.15 -22.28
N VAL A 267 -10.05 8.00 -23.26
CA VAL A 267 -9.08 7.69 -24.31
C VAL A 267 -7.81 8.50 -24.06
N PRO A 268 -6.68 7.85 -23.79
CA PRO A 268 -5.40 8.53 -23.60
C PRO A 268 -5.08 9.48 -24.77
N GLY A 269 -4.57 10.67 -24.46
CA GLY A 269 -4.22 11.68 -25.46
C GLY A 269 -5.36 12.53 -26.04
N LYS A 270 -6.61 12.27 -25.67
CA LYS A 270 -7.76 13.12 -26.07
C LYS A 270 -7.95 14.36 -25.19
N GLY A 271 -7.36 14.39 -23.99
CA GLY A 271 -7.36 15.57 -23.12
C GLY A 271 -6.27 16.58 -23.49
N LYS A 272 -5.93 17.43 -22.50
CA LYS A 272 -4.85 18.42 -22.66
C LYS A 272 -3.46 17.81 -22.77
N LEU A 273 -3.25 16.62 -22.20
CA LEU A 273 -2.00 15.86 -22.32
C LEU A 273 -2.11 14.91 -23.52
N LYS A 274 -1.12 14.98 -24.41
CA LYS A 274 -1.06 14.11 -25.60
C LYS A 274 -0.41 12.78 -25.24
N ALA A 275 -0.84 11.71 -25.89
CA ALA A 275 -0.13 10.44 -25.83
C ALA A 275 1.27 10.60 -26.42
N LEU A 276 2.28 10.06 -25.75
CA LEU A 276 3.68 10.10 -26.19
C LEU A 276 4.02 8.86 -27.04
N GLU A 277 3.59 7.70 -26.59
CA GLU A 277 3.86 6.41 -27.21
C GLU A 277 2.75 5.38 -26.83
N PRO A 278 2.62 4.26 -27.54
CA PRO A 278 1.71 3.20 -27.14
C PRO A 278 2.10 2.57 -25.78
N ALA A 279 1.10 2.19 -24.97
CA ALA A 279 1.34 1.42 -23.76
C ALA A 279 1.98 0.05 -24.08
N PRO A 280 2.85 -0.48 -23.21
CA PRO A 280 3.27 0.03 -21.88
C PRO A 280 4.34 1.13 -21.92
N GLY A 281 4.79 1.57 -23.08
CA GLY A 281 5.79 2.61 -23.24
C GLY A 281 7.23 2.13 -23.09
N SER A 282 8.17 3.09 -23.20
CA SER A 282 9.60 2.82 -23.07
C SER A 282 10.09 2.70 -21.63
N TYR A 283 9.32 3.26 -20.67
CA TYR A 283 9.69 3.26 -19.25
C TYR A 283 9.92 1.85 -18.68
N VAL A 284 9.11 0.87 -19.08
CA VAL A 284 9.22 -0.53 -18.61
C VAL A 284 10.53 -1.23 -19.03
N ARG A 285 11.29 -0.65 -19.94
CA ARG A 285 12.59 -1.16 -20.39
C ARG A 285 13.75 -0.64 -19.54
N ASN A 286 13.51 0.39 -18.74
CA ASN A 286 14.51 0.96 -17.85
C ASN A 286 14.49 0.18 -16.55
N ARG A 287 15.58 -0.53 -16.26
CA ARG A 287 15.80 -1.21 -14.99
C ARG A 287 16.58 -0.32 -14.05
N ALA A 288 16.21 -0.34 -12.76
CA ALA A 288 16.90 0.37 -11.70
C ALA A 288 18.24 -0.33 -11.34
#